data_f0c04dbf8405528d9ce5717502681e3f
#
_entry.id   f0c04dbf8405528d9ce5717502681e3f
#
_cell.length_a   1.000
_cell.length_b   1.000
_cell.length_c   1.000
_cell.angle_alpha   90.00
_cell.angle_beta   90.00
_cell.angle_gamma   90.00
#
_symmetry.space_group_name_H-M   'P 1'
#
loop_
_entity.id
_entity.type
_entity.pdbx_description
1 polymer ?
#
loop_
_entity_poly.entity_id
_entity_poly.type
_entity_poly.pdbx_seq_one_letter_code
_entity_poly.pdbx_strand_id
1 'polypeptide(L)'
;MKAIILAAGRGERMRPLTDHTPKPLLAVRGRPLIEWHLLALAQAGVHEVVVNTAWLEQQIVDTLGDGSRFGLALHYSMEGRDHGGALETAGGIAKALPLLVRDEQEPFWVVSGDIFMPGFRFDGAAPRDFTDRTDLLAHLWLVPNPPFHPQGDFGLDAQGFGLADSPGPDGRRWTYANVALCRAPLVGGVVPGTKAALGPLLFRHMRERRISAEVHAGAWENVGTPAQLAALNSR
;
A
#
# COMPACT_ATOMS: atom_id res chain seq x y z
N MET A 1 -12.23 1.39 -10.78
CA MET A 1 -11.56 1.33 -9.44
C MET A 1 -10.30 2.16 -9.52
N LYS A 2 -10.05 3.07 -8.56
CA LYS A 2 -8.83 3.87 -8.46
C LYS A 2 -7.82 3.21 -7.52
N ALA A 3 -6.62 3.76 -7.45
CA ALA A 3 -5.58 3.31 -6.52
C ALA A 3 -4.92 4.49 -5.78
N ILE A 4 -4.40 4.23 -4.58
CA ILE A 4 -3.43 5.10 -3.92
C ILE A 4 -2.10 4.36 -3.75
N ILE A 5 -1.01 5.04 -4.09
CA ILE A 5 0.34 4.58 -3.76
C ILE A 5 0.87 5.44 -2.64
N LEU A 6 1.21 4.80 -1.51
CA LEU A 6 1.70 5.45 -0.30
C LEU A 6 3.19 5.76 -0.44
N ALA A 7 3.53 7.02 -0.64
CA ALA A 7 4.88 7.49 -0.95
C ALA A 7 5.37 8.63 -0.03
N ALA A 8 4.65 8.93 1.06
CA ALA A 8 4.95 10.05 1.95
C ALA A 8 6.11 9.80 2.94
N GLY A 9 6.55 8.56 3.09
CA GLY A 9 7.54 8.16 4.10
C GLY A 9 8.92 8.80 3.89
N ARG A 10 9.56 9.26 4.99
CA ARG A 10 10.93 9.83 4.98
C ARG A 10 12.01 8.83 4.56
N GLY A 11 11.80 7.53 4.82
CA GLY A 11 12.78 6.50 4.51
C GLY A 11 14.05 6.56 5.36
N GLU A 12 13.94 6.83 6.66
CA GLU A 12 15.07 7.03 7.59
C GLU A 12 16.12 5.93 7.53
N ARG A 13 15.71 4.67 7.45
CA ARG A 13 16.61 3.51 7.39
C ARG A 13 17.36 3.37 6.07
N MET A 14 16.97 4.13 5.05
CA MET A 14 17.62 4.15 3.72
C MET A 14 18.69 5.24 3.59
N ARG A 15 18.92 6.04 4.63
CA ARG A 15 19.97 7.08 4.62
C ARG A 15 21.36 6.45 4.39
N PRO A 16 22.24 7.13 3.62
CA PRO A 16 22.12 8.50 3.11
C PRO A 16 21.35 8.63 1.78
N LEU A 17 20.93 7.53 1.16
CA LEU A 17 20.28 7.56 -0.17
C LEU A 17 19.02 8.45 -0.18
N THR A 18 18.23 8.38 0.89
CA THR A 18 16.98 9.15 1.02
C THR A 18 17.16 10.57 1.52
N ASP A 19 18.39 11.05 1.70
CA ASP A 19 18.64 12.47 1.97
C ASP A 19 18.40 13.34 0.74
N HIS A 20 18.58 12.76 -0.45
CA HIS A 20 18.49 13.48 -1.73
C HIS A 20 17.49 12.88 -2.72
N THR A 21 17.01 11.66 -2.51
CA THR A 21 16.08 10.99 -3.39
C THR A 21 14.95 10.36 -2.58
N PRO A 22 13.66 10.66 -2.86
CA PRO A 22 12.57 9.99 -2.18
C PRO A 22 12.67 8.47 -2.36
N LYS A 23 12.42 7.70 -1.31
CA LYS A 23 12.51 6.23 -1.34
C LYS A 23 11.78 5.58 -2.52
N PRO A 24 10.55 5.99 -2.89
CA PRO A 24 9.83 5.43 -4.04
C PRO A 24 10.51 5.65 -5.39
N LEU A 25 11.42 6.62 -5.48
CA LEU A 25 12.20 6.91 -6.69
C LEU A 25 13.55 6.17 -6.75
N LEU A 26 13.95 5.46 -5.69
CA LEU A 26 15.16 4.63 -5.74
C LEU A 26 14.99 3.50 -6.76
N ALA A 27 16.02 3.28 -7.57
CA ALA A 27 15.96 2.32 -8.66
C ALA A 27 16.11 0.87 -8.15
N VAL A 28 15.17 0.02 -8.54
CA VAL A 28 15.23 -1.43 -8.43
C VAL A 28 15.27 -2.00 -9.84
N ARG A 29 16.33 -2.73 -10.17
CA ARG A 29 16.55 -3.30 -11.51
C ARG A 29 16.42 -2.25 -12.64
N GLY A 30 17.05 -1.08 -12.43
CA GLY A 30 17.10 -0.01 -13.41
C GLY A 30 15.83 0.85 -13.54
N ARG A 31 14.81 0.65 -12.68
CA ARG A 31 13.55 1.40 -12.71
C ARG A 31 13.18 1.90 -11.31
N PRO A 32 12.69 3.15 -11.14
CA PRO A 32 12.13 3.62 -9.88
C PRO A 32 11.12 2.64 -9.27
N LEU A 33 11.23 2.39 -7.97
CA LEU A 33 10.40 1.40 -7.27
C LEU A 33 8.90 1.63 -7.48
N ILE A 34 8.45 2.88 -7.42
CA ILE A 34 7.04 3.24 -7.63
C ILE A 34 6.53 2.91 -9.03
N GLU A 35 7.39 2.97 -10.06
CA GLU A 35 6.98 2.71 -11.44
C GLU A 35 6.60 1.24 -11.69
N TRP A 36 7.13 0.30 -10.90
CA TRP A 36 6.70 -1.10 -10.97
C TRP A 36 5.21 -1.23 -10.64
N HIS A 37 4.73 -0.48 -9.65
CA HIS A 37 3.32 -0.48 -9.26
C HIS A 37 2.46 0.26 -10.27
N LEU A 38 2.91 1.42 -10.75
CA LEU A 38 2.17 2.19 -11.75
C LEU A 38 1.92 1.38 -13.02
N LEU A 39 2.93 0.70 -13.53
CA LEU A 39 2.80 -0.14 -14.72
C LEU A 39 1.89 -1.35 -14.48
N ALA A 40 2.00 -2.02 -13.33
CA ALA A 40 1.14 -3.16 -12.99
C ALA A 40 -0.33 -2.73 -12.82
N LEU A 41 -0.59 -1.57 -12.21
CA LEU A 41 -1.94 -1.00 -12.09
C LEU A 41 -2.52 -0.64 -13.47
N ALA A 42 -1.73 -0.01 -14.34
CA ALA A 42 -2.15 0.30 -15.71
C ALA A 42 -2.51 -0.96 -16.50
N GLN A 43 -1.68 -2.00 -16.41
CA GLN A 43 -1.95 -3.31 -17.05
C GLN A 43 -3.25 -3.97 -16.57
N ALA A 44 -3.63 -3.71 -15.32
CA ALA A 44 -4.87 -4.21 -14.73
C ALA A 44 -6.11 -3.33 -15.06
N GLY A 45 -5.96 -2.29 -15.90
CA GLY A 45 -7.06 -1.41 -16.28
C GLY A 45 -7.42 -0.35 -15.24
N VAL A 46 -6.54 -0.07 -14.29
CA VAL A 46 -6.64 1.13 -13.44
C VAL A 46 -6.26 2.35 -14.28
N HIS A 47 -7.07 3.40 -14.25
CA HIS A 47 -6.83 4.62 -15.05
C HIS A 47 -6.42 5.83 -14.21
N GLU A 48 -6.79 5.86 -12.93
CA GLU A 48 -6.49 6.97 -12.04
C GLU A 48 -5.77 6.47 -10.80
N VAL A 49 -4.63 7.09 -10.46
CA VAL A 49 -3.83 6.76 -9.28
C VAL A 49 -3.55 8.03 -8.48
N VAL A 50 -3.79 7.98 -7.18
CA VAL A 50 -3.38 9.01 -6.24
C VAL A 50 -2.01 8.61 -5.67
N VAL A 51 -1.06 9.54 -5.65
CA VAL A 51 0.22 9.37 -4.98
C VAL A 51 0.25 10.33 -3.79
N ASN A 52 0.28 9.81 -2.55
CA ASN A 52 0.49 10.69 -1.40
C ASN A 52 1.98 10.94 -1.22
N THR A 53 2.34 12.17 -0.87
CA THR A 53 3.73 12.62 -0.83
C THR A 53 3.96 13.54 0.37
N ALA A 54 5.17 13.51 0.95
CA ALA A 54 5.57 14.46 1.99
C ALA A 54 7.07 14.80 1.90
N TRP A 55 7.94 13.80 1.95
CA TRP A 55 9.38 14.01 1.89
C TRP A 55 9.85 14.16 0.44
N LEU A 56 10.56 15.26 0.15
CA LEU A 56 11.04 15.60 -1.20
C LEU A 56 9.93 15.49 -2.26
N GLU A 57 8.71 15.90 -1.89
CA GLU A 57 7.50 15.64 -2.67
C GLU A 57 7.53 16.21 -4.07
N GLN A 58 8.20 17.37 -4.28
CA GLN A 58 8.32 17.96 -5.61
C GLN A 58 9.11 17.06 -6.56
N GLN A 59 10.13 16.34 -6.09
CA GLN A 59 10.87 15.41 -6.94
C GLN A 59 9.98 14.25 -7.43
N ILE A 60 9.03 13.79 -6.60
CA ILE A 60 8.08 12.76 -7.03
C ILE A 60 7.18 13.31 -8.14
N VAL A 61 6.63 14.52 -7.95
CA VAL A 61 5.78 15.18 -8.95
C VAL A 61 6.54 15.41 -10.25
N ASP A 62 7.75 15.98 -10.18
CA ASP A 62 8.58 16.27 -11.37
C ASP A 62 8.99 15.01 -12.13
N THR A 63 9.26 13.92 -11.39
CA THR A 63 9.68 12.65 -12.01
C THR A 63 8.53 11.91 -12.65
N LEU A 64 7.36 11.85 -12.01
CA LEU A 64 6.23 11.05 -12.50
C LEU A 64 5.30 11.82 -13.44
N GLY A 65 5.28 13.16 -13.34
CA GLY A 65 4.44 14.03 -14.15
C GLY A 65 2.95 13.78 -13.94
N ASP A 66 2.18 13.89 -15.00
CA ASP A 66 0.72 13.63 -15.01
C ASP A 66 0.35 12.15 -15.15
N GLY A 67 1.33 11.27 -15.31
CA GLY A 67 1.13 9.82 -15.45
C GLY A 67 0.87 9.34 -16.88
N SER A 68 0.75 10.23 -17.86
CA SER A 68 0.43 9.89 -19.26
C SER A 68 1.41 8.89 -19.85
N ARG A 69 2.70 8.95 -19.50
CA ARG A 69 3.73 8.00 -19.94
C ARG A 69 3.52 6.56 -19.44
N PHE A 70 2.68 6.36 -18.43
CA PHE A 70 2.29 5.05 -17.90
C PHE A 70 0.90 4.62 -18.39
N GLY A 71 0.18 5.47 -19.14
CA GLY A 71 -1.21 5.25 -19.49
C GLY A 71 -2.19 5.50 -18.34
N LEU A 72 -1.78 6.32 -17.36
CA LEU A 72 -2.53 6.67 -16.15
C LEU A 72 -2.77 8.17 -16.07
N ALA A 73 -3.75 8.58 -15.27
CA ALA A 73 -3.86 9.95 -14.74
C ALA A 73 -3.39 9.93 -13.27
N LEU A 74 -2.34 10.69 -12.95
CA LEU A 74 -1.80 10.80 -11.59
C LEU A 74 -2.35 12.04 -10.90
N HIS A 75 -2.82 11.87 -9.67
CA HIS A 75 -3.22 12.91 -8.75
C HIS A 75 -2.30 12.87 -7.53
N TYR A 76 -1.95 14.03 -6.98
CA TYR A 76 -1.03 14.11 -5.86
C TYR A 76 -1.72 14.60 -4.59
N SER A 77 -1.60 13.84 -3.50
CA SER A 77 -2.00 14.25 -2.16
C SER A 77 -0.76 14.75 -1.40
N MET A 78 -0.52 16.05 -1.44
CA MET A 78 0.71 16.69 -0.95
C MET A 78 0.62 16.90 0.57
N GLU A 79 1.07 15.92 1.37
CA GLU A 79 1.01 15.99 2.84
C GLU A 79 2.06 16.93 3.41
N GLY A 80 3.28 16.97 2.80
CA GLY A 80 4.34 17.85 3.21
C GLY A 80 3.95 19.33 3.12
N ARG A 81 3.45 19.73 1.94
CA ARG A 81 2.97 21.09 1.67
C ARG A 81 1.78 21.48 2.56
N ASP A 82 0.80 20.59 2.68
CA ASP A 82 -0.48 20.92 3.31
C ASP A 82 -0.45 20.77 4.83
N HIS A 83 0.42 19.91 5.38
CA HIS A 83 0.43 19.56 6.81
C HIS A 83 1.83 19.54 7.45
N GLY A 84 2.87 19.87 6.70
CA GLY A 84 4.25 19.94 7.20
C GLY A 84 4.95 18.57 7.35
N GLY A 85 4.35 17.48 6.91
CA GLY A 85 4.95 16.15 6.96
C GLY A 85 3.96 15.01 6.76
N ALA A 86 4.46 13.78 6.77
CA ALA A 86 3.66 12.59 6.57
C ALA A 86 2.59 12.38 7.66
N LEU A 87 1.40 11.96 7.24
CA LEU A 87 0.23 11.74 8.09
C LEU A 87 0.08 10.27 8.54
N GLU A 88 1.09 9.44 8.31
CA GLU A 88 1.01 7.98 8.42
C GLU A 88 -0.04 7.37 7.47
N THR A 89 -0.20 6.06 7.50
CA THR A 89 -0.95 5.36 6.46
C THR A 89 -2.44 5.70 6.47
N ALA A 90 -3.12 5.62 7.63
CA ALA A 90 -4.55 5.90 7.70
C ALA A 90 -4.86 7.39 7.52
N GLY A 91 -4.01 8.28 8.06
CA GLY A 91 -4.15 9.73 7.85
C GLY A 91 -3.98 10.12 6.38
N GLY A 92 -2.99 9.54 5.70
CA GLY A 92 -2.76 9.74 4.26
C GLY A 92 -3.94 9.25 3.41
N ILE A 93 -4.48 8.07 3.70
CA ILE A 93 -5.69 7.56 3.03
C ILE A 93 -6.87 8.49 3.27
N ALA A 94 -7.14 8.87 4.54
CA ALA A 94 -8.27 9.74 4.88
C ALA A 94 -8.20 11.09 4.17
N LYS A 95 -7.00 11.70 4.08
CA LYS A 95 -6.78 12.93 3.31
C LYS A 95 -7.06 12.74 1.83
N ALA A 96 -6.69 11.58 1.27
CA ALA A 96 -6.79 11.29 -0.16
C ALA A 96 -8.20 10.84 -0.61
N LEU A 97 -9.11 10.49 0.31
CA LEU A 97 -10.44 9.95 -0.01
C LEU A 97 -11.21 10.76 -1.07
N PRO A 98 -11.25 12.12 -1.03
CA PRO A 98 -11.97 12.89 -2.04
C PRO A 98 -11.44 12.71 -3.48
N LEU A 99 -10.19 12.26 -3.63
CA LEU A 99 -9.58 11.95 -4.94
C LEU A 99 -9.83 10.49 -5.34
N LEU A 100 -10.04 9.60 -4.36
CA LEU A 100 -10.13 8.16 -4.56
C LEU A 100 -11.53 7.68 -4.88
N VAL A 101 -12.53 8.15 -4.15
CA VAL A 101 -13.89 7.63 -4.22
C VAL A 101 -14.91 8.74 -4.36
N ARG A 102 -16.04 8.43 -5.00
CA ARG A 102 -17.25 9.28 -5.06
C ARG A 102 -18.31 8.81 -4.07
N ASP A 103 -18.29 7.51 -3.79
CA ASP A 103 -19.17 6.83 -2.84
C ASP A 103 -18.32 6.05 -1.83
N GLU A 104 -18.76 5.99 -0.57
CA GLU A 104 -18.05 5.32 0.51
C GLU A 104 -17.89 3.80 0.27
N GLN A 105 -18.75 3.21 -0.54
CA GLN A 105 -18.70 1.79 -0.87
C GLN A 105 -17.82 1.48 -2.08
N GLU A 106 -17.37 2.49 -2.83
CA GLU A 106 -16.44 2.28 -3.94
C GLU A 106 -15.12 1.68 -3.41
N PRO A 107 -14.70 0.50 -3.92
CA PRO A 107 -13.41 -0.05 -3.56
C PRO A 107 -12.27 0.68 -4.27
N PHE A 108 -11.13 0.78 -3.58
CA PHE A 108 -9.89 1.32 -4.13
C PHE A 108 -8.69 0.50 -3.67
N TRP A 109 -7.64 0.48 -4.48
CA TRP A 109 -6.37 -0.13 -4.14
C TRP A 109 -5.56 0.75 -3.22
N VAL A 110 -4.89 0.12 -2.25
CA VAL A 110 -3.84 0.72 -1.41
C VAL A 110 -2.56 -0.07 -1.61
N VAL A 111 -1.50 0.60 -2.02
CA VAL A 111 -0.18 -0.01 -2.30
C VAL A 111 0.90 0.83 -1.63
N SER A 112 1.76 0.22 -0.85
CA SER A 112 2.95 0.91 -0.33
C SER A 112 3.99 1.10 -1.42
N GLY A 113 4.49 2.33 -1.59
CA GLY A 113 5.52 2.68 -2.58
C GLY A 113 6.92 2.19 -2.23
N ASP A 114 7.08 1.42 -1.16
CA ASP A 114 8.37 0.91 -0.67
C ASP A 114 8.50 -0.61 -0.73
N ILE A 115 7.54 -1.29 -1.32
CA ILE A 115 7.61 -2.73 -1.59
C ILE A 115 8.00 -2.99 -3.04
N PHE A 116 8.68 -4.11 -3.28
CA PHE A 116 8.96 -4.65 -4.60
C PHE A 116 8.23 -5.97 -4.75
N MET A 117 7.22 -6.02 -5.63
CA MET A 117 6.31 -7.16 -5.80
C MET A 117 6.11 -7.43 -7.30
N PRO A 118 7.17 -7.86 -8.00
CA PRO A 118 7.10 -8.09 -9.44
C PRO A 118 6.15 -9.25 -9.75
N GLY A 119 5.29 -9.05 -10.76
CA GLY A 119 4.32 -10.07 -11.15
C GLY A 119 3.05 -10.11 -10.32
N PHE A 120 2.85 -9.21 -9.36
CA PHE A 120 1.57 -9.06 -8.70
C PHE A 120 0.51 -8.56 -9.68
N ARG A 121 -0.65 -9.22 -9.67
CA ARG A 121 -1.75 -8.94 -10.60
C ARG A 121 -2.90 -8.25 -9.87
N PHE A 122 -3.18 -7.02 -10.26
CA PHE A 122 -4.31 -6.23 -9.72
C PHE A 122 -5.66 -6.59 -10.37
N ASP A 123 -5.69 -7.46 -11.38
CA ASP A 123 -6.87 -7.88 -12.15
C ASP A 123 -7.35 -9.31 -11.83
N GLY A 124 -6.92 -9.88 -10.72
CA GLY A 124 -7.31 -11.22 -10.26
C GLY A 124 -8.78 -11.36 -9.88
N ALA A 125 -9.15 -12.48 -9.23
CA ALA A 125 -10.52 -12.73 -8.75
C ALA A 125 -10.88 -11.85 -7.53
N ALA A 126 -9.94 -11.68 -6.60
CA ALA A 126 -10.17 -10.95 -5.34
C ALA A 126 -10.79 -9.55 -5.49
N PRO A 127 -10.43 -8.71 -6.48
CA PRO A 127 -11.13 -7.43 -6.69
C PRO A 127 -12.62 -7.56 -7.00
N ARG A 128 -13.01 -8.58 -7.73
CA ARG A 128 -14.43 -8.84 -8.07
C ARG A 128 -15.17 -9.31 -6.84
N ASP A 129 -14.63 -10.33 -6.17
CA ASP A 129 -15.22 -10.90 -4.95
C ASP A 129 -15.35 -9.84 -3.85
N PHE A 130 -14.35 -8.98 -3.69
CA PHE A 130 -14.41 -7.87 -2.75
C PHE A 130 -15.47 -6.84 -3.12
N THR A 131 -15.65 -6.53 -4.42
CA THR A 131 -16.67 -5.58 -4.89
C THR A 131 -18.06 -6.06 -4.51
N ASP A 132 -18.34 -7.35 -4.61
CA ASP A 132 -19.65 -7.95 -4.30
C ASP A 132 -19.90 -8.08 -2.78
N ARG A 133 -18.85 -8.06 -1.96
CA ARG A 133 -18.88 -8.20 -0.50
C ARG A 133 -18.90 -6.82 0.19
N THR A 134 -20.05 -6.16 0.24
CA THR A 134 -20.19 -4.82 0.87
C THR A 134 -20.07 -4.82 2.38
N ASP A 135 -20.10 -5.99 3.00
CA ASP A 135 -19.82 -6.21 4.44
C ASP A 135 -18.34 -6.04 4.78
N LEU A 136 -17.43 -6.20 3.80
CA LEU A 136 -15.98 -6.08 4.01
C LEU A 136 -15.51 -4.62 3.85
N LEU A 137 -14.57 -4.23 4.70
CA LEU A 137 -13.89 -2.92 4.65
C LEU A 137 -12.52 -2.99 3.99
N ALA A 138 -11.86 -4.13 4.08
CA ALA A 138 -10.62 -4.37 3.38
C ALA A 138 -10.45 -5.85 3.00
N HIS A 139 -9.64 -6.07 1.95
CA HIS A 139 -9.04 -7.35 1.62
C HIS A 139 -7.53 -7.17 1.55
N LEU A 140 -6.78 -7.98 2.31
CA LEU A 140 -5.33 -7.85 2.46
C LEU A 140 -4.60 -8.97 1.73
N TRP A 141 -3.48 -8.66 1.10
CA TRP A 141 -2.51 -9.66 0.68
C TRP A 141 -1.48 -9.88 1.77
N LEU A 142 -1.27 -11.13 2.12
CA LEU A 142 -0.32 -11.59 3.11
C LEU A 142 0.82 -12.34 2.43
N VAL A 143 2.00 -12.34 3.02
CA VAL A 143 3.18 -13.06 2.51
C VAL A 143 3.85 -13.86 3.63
N PRO A 144 4.66 -14.88 3.30
CA PRO A 144 5.51 -15.54 4.29
C PRO A 144 6.37 -14.53 5.06
N ASN A 145 6.56 -14.78 6.35
CA ASN A 145 7.31 -13.88 7.21
C ASN A 145 8.77 -13.77 6.75
N PRO A 146 9.25 -12.56 6.44
CA PRO A 146 10.65 -12.35 6.12
C PRO A 146 11.53 -12.48 7.38
N PRO A 147 12.85 -12.73 7.23
CA PRO A 147 13.77 -12.90 8.38
C PRO A 147 13.78 -11.72 9.36
N PHE A 148 13.51 -10.51 8.88
CA PHE A 148 13.47 -9.31 9.72
C PHE A 148 12.12 -9.12 10.44
N HIS A 149 11.09 -9.92 10.13
CA HIS A 149 9.76 -9.89 10.75
C HIS A 149 9.21 -11.33 10.98
N PRO A 150 9.89 -12.17 11.79
CA PRO A 150 9.59 -13.60 11.89
C PRO A 150 8.24 -13.91 12.57
N GLN A 151 7.69 -12.96 13.32
CA GLN A 151 6.42 -13.16 14.04
C GLN A 151 5.18 -12.89 13.18
N GLY A 152 5.32 -12.16 12.06
CA GLY A 152 4.21 -11.75 11.21
C GLY A 152 3.23 -10.79 11.90
N ASP A 153 2.22 -10.37 11.13
CA ASP A 153 1.23 -9.38 11.58
C ASP A 153 -0.10 -10.02 11.95
N PHE A 154 -0.61 -10.96 11.13
CA PHE A 154 -1.98 -11.46 11.23
C PHE A 154 -2.05 -12.97 11.05
N GLY A 155 -3.00 -13.62 11.76
CA GLY A 155 -3.44 -14.97 11.40
C GLY A 155 -4.41 -14.92 10.21
N LEU A 156 -4.72 -16.08 9.65
CA LEU A 156 -5.70 -16.26 8.58
C LEU A 156 -6.57 -17.46 8.92
N ASP A 157 -7.89 -17.30 8.95
CA ASP A 157 -8.80 -18.41 9.22
C ASP A 157 -9.12 -19.20 7.94
N ALA A 158 -9.78 -20.35 8.11
CA ALA A 158 -10.15 -21.23 7.01
C ALA A 158 -11.21 -20.61 6.05
N GLN A 159 -11.89 -19.55 6.46
CA GLN A 159 -12.87 -18.82 5.66
C GLN A 159 -12.24 -17.59 4.94
N GLY A 160 -10.94 -17.36 5.11
CA GLY A 160 -10.24 -16.24 4.49
C GLY A 160 -10.39 -14.90 5.23
N PHE A 161 -10.72 -14.93 6.52
CA PHE A 161 -10.69 -13.70 7.34
C PHE A 161 -9.38 -13.55 8.09
N GLY A 162 -8.87 -12.32 8.12
CA GLY A 162 -7.72 -11.96 8.94
C GLY A 162 -8.02 -12.07 10.43
N LEU A 163 -7.08 -12.61 11.21
CA LEU A 163 -7.16 -12.76 12.66
C LEU A 163 -6.18 -11.79 13.33
N ALA A 164 -6.71 -10.89 14.16
CA ALA A 164 -5.92 -9.87 14.86
C ALA A 164 -5.05 -10.46 15.98
N ASP A 165 -5.66 -11.30 16.82
CA ASP A 165 -5.13 -11.64 18.14
C ASP A 165 -4.55 -13.07 18.21
N SER A 166 -4.81 -13.90 17.21
CA SER A 166 -4.40 -15.31 17.18
C SER A 166 -3.74 -15.68 15.84
N PRO A 167 -2.90 -16.73 15.81
CA PRO A 167 -2.50 -17.36 14.56
C PRO A 167 -3.68 -18.04 13.87
N GLY A 168 -3.52 -18.45 12.63
CA GLY A 168 -4.46 -19.28 11.90
C GLY A 168 -4.55 -20.71 12.47
N PRO A 169 -5.47 -21.56 11.96
CA PRO A 169 -5.61 -22.95 12.36
C PRO A 169 -4.34 -23.81 12.16
N ASP A 170 -3.47 -23.38 11.25
CA ASP A 170 -2.15 -23.98 10.99
C ASP A 170 -1.05 -23.51 11.95
N GLY A 171 -1.40 -22.71 12.96
CA GLY A 171 -0.48 -22.13 13.94
C GLY A 171 0.36 -20.98 13.39
N ARG A 172 0.08 -20.46 12.18
CA ARG A 172 0.88 -19.43 11.52
C ARG A 172 0.28 -18.04 11.65
N ARG A 173 1.18 -17.07 11.66
CA ARG A 173 0.90 -15.67 11.34
C ARG A 173 1.65 -15.32 10.07
N TRP A 174 1.14 -14.36 9.35
CA TRP A 174 1.67 -13.93 8.05
C TRP A 174 1.99 -12.44 8.11
N THR A 175 2.93 -12.01 7.29
CA THR A 175 3.26 -10.59 7.15
C THR A 175 2.31 -9.92 6.17
N TYR A 176 1.83 -8.73 6.50
CA TYR A 176 1.05 -7.91 5.59
C TYR A 176 1.94 -7.42 4.43
N ALA A 177 1.55 -7.75 3.20
CA ALA A 177 2.32 -7.40 2.01
C ALA A 177 2.30 -5.91 1.69
N ASN A 178 1.55 -5.10 2.43
CA ASN A 178 1.31 -3.68 2.14
C ASN A 178 0.64 -3.44 0.79
N VAL A 179 -0.21 -4.38 0.37
CA VAL A 179 -1.17 -4.28 -0.73
C VAL A 179 -2.54 -4.66 -0.20
N ALA A 180 -3.53 -3.82 -0.46
CA ALA A 180 -4.91 -4.06 -0.04
C ALA A 180 -5.92 -3.48 -1.02
N LEU A 181 -7.13 -4.04 -1.00
CA LEU A 181 -8.35 -3.36 -1.42
C LEU A 181 -9.02 -2.78 -0.18
N CYS A 182 -9.53 -1.57 -0.27
CA CYS A 182 -10.15 -0.87 0.85
C CYS A 182 -11.43 -0.16 0.42
N ARG A 183 -12.30 0.14 1.41
CA ARG A 183 -13.40 1.09 1.30
C ARG A 183 -13.21 2.25 2.27
N ALA A 184 -13.79 3.40 1.98
CA ALA A 184 -13.65 4.61 2.79
C ALA A 184 -13.98 4.41 4.29
N PRO A 185 -15.00 3.62 4.71
CA PRO A 185 -15.27 3.41 6.12
C PRO A 185 -14.17 2.70 6.91
N LEU A 186 -13.17 2.07 6.26
CA LEU A 186 -11.99 1.52 6.93
C LEU A 186 -11.26 2.58 7.77
N VAL A 187 -11.17 3.79 7.23
CA VAL A 187 -10.56 4.95 7.89
C VAL A 187 -11.60 5.91 8.47
N GLY A 188 -12.84 5.46 8.59
CA GLY A 188 -13.93 6.21 9.20
C GLY A 188 -13.56 6.63 10.63
N GLY A 189 -13.75 7.91 10.96
CA GLY A 189 -13.35 8.50 12.23
C GLY A 189 -11.93 9.07 12.26
N VAL A 190 -11.11 8.86 11.23
CA VAL A 190 -9.83 9.59 11.06
C VAL A 190 -10.12 10.97 10.51
N VAL A 191 -9.77 12.00 11.26
CA VAL A 191 -9.93 13.39 10.80
C VAL A 191 -8.90 13.67 9.69
N PRO A 192 -9.33 14.08 8.49
CA PRO A 192 -8.41 14.40 7.40
C PRO A 192 -7.35 15.44 7.84
N GLY A 193 -6.09 15.16 7.49
CA GLY A 193 -4.97 16.02 7.90
C GLY A 193 -4.36 15.70 9.27
N THR A 194 -4.87 14.71 9.99
CA THR A 194 -4.26 14.24 11.24
C THR A 194 -3.45 12.95 11.02
N LYS A 195 -2.39 12.80 11.83
CA LYS A 195 -1.58 11.56 11.81
C LYS A 195 -2.38 10.40 12.39
N ALA A 196 -2.47 9.31 11.63
CA ALA A 196 -3.13 8.09 12.06
C ALA A 196 -2.50 6.85 11.43
N ALA A 197 -2.16 5.86 12.28
CA ALA A 197 -1.65 4.58 11.84
C ALA A 197 -2.80 3.66 11.35
N LEU A 198 -2.55 2.86 10.32
CA LEU A 198 -3.55 1.91 9.79
C LEU A 198 -3.70 0.66 10.67
N GLY A 199 -2.62 0.18 11.29
CA GLY A 199 -2.61 -1.06 12.07
C GLY A 199 -3.73 -1.18 13.10
N PRO A 200 -3.94 -0.20 14.00
CA PRO A 200 -5.02 -0.24 14.99
C PRO A 200 -6.42 -0.38 14.37
N LEU A 201 -6.65 0.23 13.20
CA LEU A 201 -7.92 0.12 12.48
C LEU A 201 -8.09 -1.29 11.89
N LEU A 202 -7.05 -1.86 11.30
CA LEU A 202 -7.07 -3.24 10.82
C LEU A 202 -7.38 -4.21 11.95
N PHE A 203 -6.70 -4.11 13.10
CA PHE A 203 -6.97 -4.97 14.26
C PHE A 203 -8.43 -4.87 14.75
N ARG A 204 -8.97 -3.65 14.83
CA ARG A 204 -10.37 -3.44 15.21
C ARG A 204 -11.33 -4.15 14.25
N HIS A 205 -11.17 -3.88 12.95
CA HIS A 205 -12.09 -4.42 11.94
C HIS A 205 -11.91 -5.92 11.66
N MET A 206 -10.74 -6.49 11.95
CA MET A 206 -10.56 -7.95 11.96
C MET A 206 -11.41 -8.62 13.05
N ARG A 207 -11.44 -8.04 14.27
CA ARG A 207 -12.30 -8.55 15.37
C ARG A 207 -13.79 -8.48 15.02
N GLU A 208 -14.17 -7.51 14.18
CA GLU A 208 -15.52 -7.35 13.65
C GLU A 208 -15.80 -8.25 12.43
N ARG A 209 -14.82 -9.07 11.99
CA ARG A 209 -14.87 -9.91 10.77
C ARG A 209 -15.16 -9.12 9.49
N ARG A 210 -14.65 -7.91 9.40
CA ARG A 210 -14.80 -7.01 8.25
C ARG A 210 -13.56 -6.94 7.36
N ILE A 211 -12.56 -7.79 7.61
CA ILE A 211 -11.33 -7.85 6.81
C ILE A 211 -11.09 -9.28 6.37
N SER A 212 -11.09 -9.49 5.06
CA SER A 212 -10.63 -10.72 4.44
C SER A 212 -9.17 -10.64 4.04
N ALA A 213 -8.54 -11.77 3.83
CA ALA A 213 -7.15 -11.83 3.35
C ALA A 213 -6.88 -13.10 2.55
N GLU A 214 -5.84 -13.04 1.72
CA GLU A 214 -5.28 -14.20 1.03
C GLU A 214 -3.75 -14.17 1.05
N VAL A 215 -3.13 -15.34 0.88
CA VAL A 215 -1.66 -15.45 0.85
C VAL A 215 -1.16 -15.32 -0.58
N HIS A 216 -0.29 -14.34 -0.82
CA HIS A 216 0.45 -14.22 -2.06
C HIS A 216 1.73 -15.06 -2.00
N ALA A 217 1.85 -16.00 -2.92
CA ALA A 217 3.00 -16.90 -3.01
C ALA A 217 4.12 -16.41 -3.95
N GLY A 218 3.92 -15.26 -4.61
CA GLY A 218 4.89 -14.67 -5.53
C GLY A 218 6.04 -13.93 -4.83
N ALA A 219 6.95 -13.40 -5.63
CA ALA A 219 8.06 -12.60 -5.12
C ALA A 219 7.55 -11.32 -4.44
N TRP A 220 8.08 -11.07 -3.25
CA TRP A 220 7.80 -9.88 -2.47
C TRP A 220 9.01 -9.51 -1.63
N GLU A 221 9.35 -8.23 -1.60
CA GLU A 221 10.44 -7.68 -0.78
C GLU A 221 10.03 -6.30 -0.25
N ASN A 222 10.29 -6.03 1.01
CA ASN A 222 10.24 -4.68 1.56
C ASN A 222 11.62 -4.04 1.40
N VAL A 223 11.70 -2.98 0.61
CA VAL A 223 12.95 -2.25 0.36
C VAL A 223 13.20 -1.28 1.52
N GLY A 224 13.59 -1.80 2.68
CA GLY A 224 13.70 -1.04 3.93
C GLY A 224 15.11 -0.53 4.25
N THR A 225 16.17 -1.06 3.60
CA THR A 225 17.57 -0.72 3.87
C THR A 225 18.40 -0.67 2.59
N PRO A 226 19.55 0.06 2.56
CA PRO A 226 20.45 0.07 1.41
C PRO A 226 20.95 -1.33 1.03
N ALA A 227 21.18 -2.21 2.00
CA ALA A 227 21.59 -3.59 1.75
C ALA A 227 20.52 -4.41 1.02
N GLN A 228 19.23 -4.25 1.40
CA GLN A 228 18.11 -4.90 0.69
C GLN A 228 17.99 -4.38 -0.75
N LEU A 229 18.14 -3.07 -0.95
CA LEU A 229 18.15 -2.48 -2.30
C LEU A 229 19.29 -3.02 -3.15
N ALA A 230 20.51 -3.09 -2.62
CA ALA A 230 21.66 -3.64 -3.32
C ALA A 230 21.45 -5.11 -3.69
N ALA A 231 20.91 -5.92 -2.77
CA ALA A 231 20.60 -7.33 -3.03
C ALA A 231 19.56 -7.53 -4.15
N LEU A 232 18.57 -6.64 -4.25
CA LEU A 232 17.58 -6.69 -5.35
C LEU A 232 18.19 -6.30 -6.71
N ASN A 233 19.17 -5.42 -6.72
CA ASN A 233 19.85 -4.95 -7.93
C ASN A 233 20.97 -5.91 -8.41
N SER A 234 21.41 -6.85 -7.57
CA SER A 234 22.43 -7.85 -7.93
C SER A 234 21.86 -9.16 -8.48
N ARG A 235 20.54 -9.33 -8.48
CA ARG A 235 19.80 -10.48 -9.03
C ARG A 235 19.30 -10.13 -10.44
#